data_f13c69e32c52ceedbe1ab49257c5af81
#
_entry.id   f13c69e32c52ceedbe1ab49257c5af81
#
_cell.length_a   1.000
_cell.length_b   1.000
_cell.length_c   1.000
_cell.angle_alpha   90.00
_cell.angle_beta   90.00
_cell.angle_gamma   90.00
#
_symmetry.space_group_name_H-M   'P 1'
#
loop_
_entity.id
_entity.type
_entity.pdbx_description
1 polymer ?
#
loop_
_entity_poly.entity_id
_entity_poly.type
_entity_poly.pdbx_seq_one_letter_code
_entity_poly.pdbx_strand_id
1 'polypeptide(L)'
;NNSLVGLTTTNGIEITGQSDHFIERVIGVIKDPDTGKKRLGVELQDIQDALTNGKAMKPKISRDKNGNILYDEDGKPKISQLFVTDKCAVSINPETGVLIQCNPK
;
A
#
# COMPACT_ATOMS: atom_id res chain seq x y z
N ASN A 1 17.32 -7.63 5.39
CA ASN A 1 16.39 -6.81 4.78
C ASN A 1 14.96 -7.36 4.89
N ASN A 2 14.19 -6.66 5.56
CA ASN A 2 12.83 -6.91 5.89
C ASN A 2 11.88 -6.61 4.78
N SER A 3 12.22 -7.01 3.64
CA SER A 3 11.41 -6.79 2.47
C SER A 3 10.08 -7.51 2.57
N LEU A 4 9.02 -6.83 2.18
CA LEU A 4 7.71 -7.42 2.01
C LEU A 4 7.59 -8.14 0.68
N VAL A 5 8.55 -7.94 -0.20
CA VAL A 5 8.60 -8.63 -1.49
C VAL A 5 8.75 -10.13 -1.26
N GLY A 6 7.94 -10.91 -1.95
CA GLY A 6 7.90 -12.35 -1.77
C GLY A 6 6.77 -12.86 -0.90
N LEU A 7 6.08 -11.98 -0.16
CA LEU A 7 4.90 -12.38 0.58
C LEU A 7 3.74 -12.65 -0.38
N THR A 8 2.88 -13.58 0.01
CA THR A 8 1.65 -13.85 -0.72
C THR A 8 0.47 -13.40 0.13
N THR A 9 -0.43 -12.63 -0.48
CA THR A 9 -1.58 -12.09 0.23
C THR A 9 -2.63 -13.17 0.49
N THR A 10 -3.63 -12.81 1.30
CA THR A 10 -4.75 -13.68 1.62
C THR A 10 -5.42 -14.26 0.36
N ASN A 11 -5.50 -13.45 -0.69
CA ASN A 11 -6.15 -13.86 -1.93
C ASN A 11 -5.17 -14.35 -3.01
N GLY A 12 -3.92 -14.65 -2.63
CA GLY A 12 -2.97 -15.31 -3.53
C GLY A 12 -2.12 -14.41 -4.40
N ILE A 13 -2.04 -13.12 -4.12
CA ILE A 13 -1.23 -12.18 -4.90
C ILE A 13 0.19 -12.14 -4.31
N GLU A 14 1.20 -12.34 -5.16
CA GLU A 14 2.58 -12.22 -4.72
C GLU A 14 3.03 -10.77 -4.76
N ILE A 15 3.65 -10.31 -3.67
CA ILE A 15 4.18 -8.95 -3.58
C ILE A 15 5.51 -8.89 -4.31
N THR A 16 5.62 -8.00 -5.30
CA THR A 16 6.77 -7.92 -6.19
C THR A 16 7.60 -6.65 -6.04
N GLY A 17 7.09 -5.63 -5.37
CA GLY A 17 7.83 -4.37 -5.20
C GLY A 17 7.09 -3.40 -4.30
N GLN A 18 7.70 -2.22 -4.11
CA GLN A 18 7.18 -1.17 -3.24
C GLN A 18 7.33 0.18 -3.93
N SER A 19 6.29 1.01 -3.85
CA SER A 19 6.39 2.38 -4.35
C SER A 19 7.18 3.24 -3.36
N ASP A 20 7.69 4.38 -3.83
CA ASP A 20 8.39 5.34 -2.96
C ASP A 20 7.47 5.86 -1.86
N HIS A 21 6.22 6.11 -2.20
CA HIS A 21 5.23 6.57 -1.24
C HIS A 21 4.99 5.53 -0.15
N PHE A 22 4.96 4.25 -0.50
CA PHE A 22 4.83 3.17 0.47
C PHE A 22 6.01 3.16 1.44
N ILE A 23 7.23 3.29 0.92
CA ILE A 23 8.44 3.30 1.74
C ILE A 23 8.39 4.46 2.73
N GLU A 24 8.00 5.65 2.29
CA GLU A 24 7.86 6.80 3.16
C GLU A 24 6.87 6.56 4.29
N ARG A 25 5.74 5.92 3.99
CA ARG A 25 4.72 5.62 5.00
C ARG A 25 5.21 4.61 6.03
N VAL A 26 5.99 3.62 5.60
CA VAL A 26 6.52 2.61 6.51
C VAL A 26 7.54 3.22 7.46
N ILE A 27 8.46 4.00 6.93
CA ILE A 27 9.51 4.62 7.74
C ILE A 27 8.92 5.59 8.77
N GLY A 28 7.92 6.37 8.37
CA GLY A 28 7.19 7.24 9.29
C GLY A 28 8.03 8.29 10.01
N VAL A 29 9.23 8.55 9.52
CA VAL A 29 10.17 9.42 10.22
C VAL A 29 10.32 10.80 9.60
N ILE A 30 9.47 11.14 8.67
CA ILE A 30 9.53 12.45 8.03
C ILE A 30 8.96 13.48 9.01
N LYS A 31 9.79 14.40 9.44
CA LYS A 31 9.34 15.51 10.26
C LYS A 31 8.51 16.46 9.42
N ASP A 32 7.36 16.83 9.94
CA ASP A 32 6.60 17.90 9.34
C ASP A 32 7.40 19.19 9.46
N PRO A 33 7.75 19.84 8.35
CA PRO A 33 8.56 21.07 8.41
C PRO A 33 7.85 22.23 9.11
N ASP A 34 6.53 22.21 9.16
CA ASP A 34 5.77 23.30 9.78
C ASP A 34 5.60 23.11 11.29
N THR A 35 5.40 21.87 11.74
CA THR A 35 5.12 21.58 13.15
C THR A 35 6.26 20.90 13.86
N GLY A 36 7.24 20.39 13.14
CA GLY A 36 8.34 19.62 13.72
C GLY A 36 7.93 18.26 14.26
N LYS A 37 6.69 17.86 14.09
CA LYS A 37 6.21 16.58 14.59
C LYS A 37 6.59 15.47 13.64
N LYS A 38 6.98 14.33 14.21
CA LYS A 38 7.25 13.14 13.43
C LYS A 38 5.95 12.51 13.01
N ARG A 39 5.90 12.05 11.76
CA ARG A 39 4.81 11.27 11.26
C ARG A 39 4.94 9.85 11.77
N LEU A 40 3.85 9.27 12.29
CA LEU A 40 3.87 7.88 12.72
C LEU A 40 3.88 6.95 11.51
N GLY A 41 4.83 6.04 11.50
CA GLY A 41 4.87 4.98 10.50
C GLY A 41 3.99 3.80 10.89
N VAL A 42 3.88 2.86 9.97
CA VAL A 42 3.19 1.60 10.22
C VAL A 42 4.27 0.54 10.44
N GLU A 43 4.12 -0.26 11.48
CA GLU A 43 5.09 -1.31 11.76
C GLU A 43 5.03 -2.39 10.67
N LEU A 44 6.20 -2.90 10.32
CA LEU A 44 6.32 -3.90 9.27
C LEU A 44 5.48 -5.14 9.56
N GLN A 45 5.46 -5.55 10.82
CA GLN A 45 4.67 -6.71 11.25
C GLN A 45 3.18 -6.49 11.02
N ASP A 46 2.69 -5.27 11.24
CA ASP A 46 1.28 -4.95 11.03
C ASP A 46 0.93 -4.98 9.54
N ILE A 47 1.86 -4.55 8.70
CA ILE A 47 1.69 -4.61 7.25
C ILE A 47 1.65 -6.06 6.77
N GLN A 48 2.57 -6.88 7.25
CA GLN A 48 2.59 -8.30 6.92
C GLN A 48 1.28 -8.97 7.33
N ASP A 49 0.79 -8.67 8.51
CA ASP A 49 -0.46 -9.22 9.00
C ASP A 49 -1.64 -8.79 8.13
N ALA A 50 -1.68 -7.51 7.73
CA ALA A 50 -2.75 -7.01 6.86
C ALA A 50 -2.76 -7.74 5.52
N LEU A 51 -1.58 -7.97 4.94
CA LEU A 51 -1.49 -8.64 3.64
C LEU A 51 -1.83 -10.13 3.72
N THR A 52 -1.41 -10.80 4.78
CA THR A 52 -1.56 -12.26 4.88
C THR A 52 -2.83 -12.69 5.60
N ASN A 53 -3.40 -11.86 6.46
CA ASN A 53 -4.58 -12.19 7.26
C ASN A 53 -5.70 -11.16 7.20
N GLY A 54 -5.43 -9.97 6.63
CA GLY A 54 -6.40 -8.91 6.58
C GLY A 54 -7.55 -9.18 5.62
N LYS A 55 -8.58 -8.35 5.74
CA LYS A 55 -9.74 -8.44 4.86
C LYS A 55 -9.39 -7.80 3.51
N ALA A 56 -9.47 -8.58 2.44
CA ALA A 56 -9.27 -8.09 1.08
C ALA A 56 -10.55 -7.42 0.61
N MET A 57 -10.47 -6.13 0.31
CA MET A 57 -11.59 -5.38 -0.25
C MET A 57 -11.63 -5.59 -1.76
N LYS A 58 -12.68 -5.13 -2.44
CA LYS A 58 -12.77 -5.26 -3.89
C LYS A 58 -11.74 -4.35 -4.56
N PRO A 59 -11.08 -4.83 -5.63
CA PRO A 59 -10.19 -3.97 -6.40
C PRO A 59 -10.95 -2.78 -6.99
N LYS A 60 -10.27 -1.64 -7.07
CA LYS A 60 -10.83 -0.42 -7.64
C LYS A 60 -9.89 0.17 -8.66
N ILE A 61 -10.44 0.69 -9.73
CA ILE A 61 -9.68 1.44 -10.73
C ILE A 61 -9.42 2.83 -10.18
N SER A 62 -8.17 3.27 -10.23
CA SER A 62 -7.80 4.61 -9.78
C SER A 62 -8.25 5.66 -10.79
N ARG A 63 -8.88 6.71 -10.29
CA ARG A 63 -9.39 7.81 -11.12
C ARG A 63 -8.90 9.14 -10.57
N ASP A 64 -8.76 10.12 -11.45
CA ASP A 64 -8.45 11.47 -11.01
C ASP A 64 -9.71 12.16 -10.48
N LYS A 65 -9.56 13.41 -10.05
CA LYS A 65 -10.68 14.17 -9.48
C LYS A 65 -11.80 14.48 -10.49
N ASN A 66 -11.52 14.34 -11.77
CA ASN A 66 -12.50 14.54 -12.84
C ASN A 66 -13.17 13.24 -13.27
N GLY A 67 -12.81 12.13 -12.64
CA GLY A 67 -13.38 10.82 -12.96
C GLY A 67 -12.68 10.07 -14.08
N ASN A 68 -11.57 10.58 -14.59
CA ASN A 68 -10.82 9.92 -15.66
C ASN A 68 -9.94 8.82 -15.11
N ILE A 69 -9.88 7.69 -15.79
CA ILE A 69 -9.05 6.57 -15.39
C ILE A 69 -7.58 6.96 -15.48
N LEU A 70 -6.82 6.63 -14.42
CA LEU A 70 -5.38 6.81 -14.43
C LEU A 70 -4.71 5.58 -15.02
N TYR A 71 -3.67 5.79 -15.81
CA TYR A 71 -2.94 4.71 -16.48
C TYR A 71 -1.49 4.69 -16.00
N ASP A 72 -0.89 3.50 -15.97
CA ASP A 72 0.52 3.34 -15.64
C ASP A 72 1.39 3.56 -16.91
N GLU A 73 2.71 3.38 -16.75
CA GLU A 73 3.65 3.59 -17.84
C GLU A 73 3.44 2.66 -19.02
N ASP A 74 2.85 1.50 -18.76
CA ASP A 74 2.58 0.50 -19.79
C ASP A 74 1.22 0.70 -20.46
N GLY A 75 0.51 1.77 -20.09
CA GLY A 75 -0.80 2.06 -20.65
C GLY A 75 -1.94 1.25 -20.08
N LYS A 76 -1.72 0.56 -18.98
CA LYS A 76 -2.76 -0.21 -18.30
C LYS A 76 -3.41 0.63 -17.21
N PRO A 77 -4.72 0.44 -16.96
CA PRO A 77 -5.38 1.15 -15.87
C PRO A 77 -4.71 0.85 -14.53
N LYS A 78 -4.52 1.90 -13.73
CA LYS A 78 -4.02 1.73 -12.37
C LYS A 78 -5.13 1.15 -11.51
N ILE A 79 -4.88 -0.01 -10.92
CA ILE A 79 -5.84 -0.70 -10.07
C ILE A 79 -5.23 -0.83 -8.68
N SER A 80 -6.06 -0.64 -7.66
CA SER A 80 -5.62 -0.83 -6.28
C SER A 80 -6.60 -1.71 -5.54
N GLN A 81 -6.08 -2.49 -4.62
CA GLN A 81 -6.87 -3.32 -3.72
C GLN A 81 -6.41 -3.11 -2.29
N LEU A 82 -7.36 -2.90 -1.40
CA LEU A 82 -7.08 -2.59 -0.01
C LEU A 82 -7.16 -3.84 0.84
N PHE A 83 -6.18 -4.01 1.73
CA PHE A 83 -6.17 -5.07 2.74
C PHE A 83 -6.21 -4.41 4.10
N VAL A 84 -7.19 -4.76 4.93
CA VAL A 84 -7.52 -4.03 6.14
C VAL A 84 -7.48 -4.91 7.37
N THR A 85 -6.82 -4.42 8.43
CA THR A 85 -6.96 -4.98 9.79
C THR A 85 -7.37 -3.84 10.71
N ASP A 86 -7.47 -4.13 12.00
CA ASP A 86 -7.75 -3.08 12.99
C ASP A 86 -6.55 -2.16 13.23
N LYS A 87 -5.36 -2.51 12.74
CA LYS A 87 -4.14 -1.72 12.96
C LYS A 87 -3.75 -0.87 11.77
N CYS A 88 -4.00 -1.33 10.56
CA CYS A 88 -3.63 -0.58 9.36
C CYS A 88 -4.42 -1.02 8.14
N ALA A 89 -4.29 -0.21 7.09
CA ALA A 89 -4.83 -0.53 5.78
C ALA A 89 -3.70 -0.44 4.76
N VAL A 90 -3.55 -1.46 3.92
CA VAL A 90 -2.46 -1.55 2.94
C VAL A 90 -3.06 -1.69 1.56
N SER A 91 -2.61 -0.85 0.62
CA SER A 91 -3.05 -0.89 -0.77
C SER A 91 -1.97 -1.49 -1.65
N ILE A 92 -2.37 -2.37 -2.56
CA ILE A 92 -1.46 -2.95 -3.55
C ILE A 92 -2.08 -2.85 -4.93
N ASN A 93 -1.26 -3.02 -5.97
CA ASN A 93 -1.77 -3.24 -7.31
C ASN A 93 -1.96 -4.76 -7.47
N PRO A 94 -3.20 -5.26 -7.59
CA PRO A 94 -3.42 -6.70 -7.61
C PRO A 94 -2.95 -7.38 -8.89
N GLU A 95 -2.68 -6.62 -9.95
CA GLU A 95 -2.17 -7.17 -11.20
C GLU A 95 -0.65 -7.31 -11.19
N THR A 96 0.05 -6.41 -10.53
CA THR A 96 1.51 -6.41 -10.51
C THR A 96 2.10 -6.86 -9.19
N GLY A 97 1.35 -6.77 -8.09
CA GLY A 97 1.85 -7.09 -6.76
C GLY A 97 2.67 -5.96 -6.12
N VAL A 98 2.63 -4.76 -6.67
CA VAL A 98 3.40 -3.63 -6.13
C VAL A 98 2.62 -3.00 -4.97
N LEU A 99 3.31 -2.81 -3.84
CA LEU A 99 2.77 -2.10 -2.69
C LEU A 99 2.68 -0.61 -2.99
N ILE A 100 1.49 -0.03 -2.84
CA ILE A 100 1.24 1.36 -3.23
C ILE A 100 1.28 2.27 -2.01
N GLN A 101 0.56 1.91 -0.95
CA GLN A 101 0.37 2.78 0.20
C GLN A 101 0.01 1.97 1.43
N CYS A 102 0.35 2.47 2.62
CA CYS A 102 -0.16 1.94 3.87
C CYS A 102 -0.51 3.10 4.79
N ASN A 103 -1.56 2.93 5.57
CA ASN A 103 -2.02 3.95 6.51
C ASN A 103 -2.31 3.29 7.85
N PRO A 104 -1.85 3.87 8.95
CA PRO A 104 -2.23 3.40 10.28
C PRO A 104 -3.70 3.72 10.54
N LYS A 105 -4.30 2.93 11.40
CA LYS A 105 -5.66 3.21 11.85
C LYS A 105 -5.66 3.78 13.24
#